data_48a4a66c636330545aa5d23663b69e14
#
_entry.id   48a4a66c636330545aa5d23663b69e14
#
_cell.length_a   1.000
_cell.length_b   1.000
_cell.length_c   1.000
_cell.angle_alpha   90.00
_cell.angle_beta   90.00
_cell.angle_gamma   90.00
#
_symmetry.space_group_name_H-M   'P 1'
#
loop_
_entity.id
_entity.type
_entity.pdbx_description
1 polymer ?
#
loop_
_entity_poly.entity_id
_entity_poly.type
_entity_poly.pdbx_seq_one_letter_code
_entity_poly.pdbx_strand_id
1 'polypeptide(L)'
;MCDFLLWKNAKSIFYMASIAATWIWTPAIFVSSEKAYYSGLGGFLLFLIPNILTLMLFAYFASVVRCKTDGFTLTDAIKGAGKGQQRLHLAVSCTILICSTCVQLMGLHTLFVAWGDIPKWLSALTVSIMALAMVWRDGLKGSILADYNKYFLMLFGGLILLAAVLADGGSLNIMGRKPIPFMELLGAFGIPAIIGLLSAPYIDQTFWQRVFSIDKDKIKSTFIGSALMFGIIPAVFGLIGFCSSGNAEWTIATAFQSFSLKVILAICVLCALISTLDSNLCALSSIVCADMKQSINVGRVSMVILLIVASAVMIMTNLGITDMFLIYGTIRTCVALPTVLIILDRYNKQRLLYATMASVAVAPLGFIVSGGNWIFTVLALLIPALGYDRR
;
A
#
# COMPACT_ATOMS: atom_id res chain seq x y z
N MET A 1 -3.58 -15.57 21.92
CA MET A 1 -2.57 -14.58 21.51
C MET A 1 -2.06 -14.85 20.09
N CYS A 2 -1.70 -16.10 19.74
CA CYS A 2 -1.16 -16.39 18.41
C CYS A 2 -2.09 -16.02 17.26
N ASP A 3 -3.36 -16.42 17.26
CA ASP A 3 -4.28 -16.20 16.13
C ASP A 3 -4.64 -14.74 15.91
N PHE A 4 -4.51 -13.89 16.92
CA PHE A 4 -4.73 -12.44 16.81
C PHE A 4 -3.56 -11.75 16.08
N LEU A 5 -2.32 -12.15 16.35
CA LEU A 5 -1.12 -11.57 15.76
C LEU A 5 -0.65 -12.29 14.50
N LEU A 6 -0.73 -13.62 14.48
CA LEU A 6 -0.36 -14.49 13.36
C LEU A 6 -1.39 -15.62 13.24
N TRP A 7 -1.86 -15.89 12.04
CA TRP A 7 -2.73 -17.04 11.79
C TRP A 7 -2.03 -18.04 10.87
N LYS A 8 -1.55 -19.17 11.41
CA LYS A 8 -0.67 -20.12 10.71
C LYS A 8 -1.38 -21.22 9.90
N ASN A 9 -2.65 -21.48 10.12
CA ASN A 9 -3.33 -22.67 9.57
C ASN A 9 -4.31 -22.37 8.43
N ALA A 10 -4.15 -21.24 7.72
CA ALA A 10 -4.99 -20.94 6.58
C ALA A 10 -4.52 -21.69 5.32
N LYS A 11 -5.48 -22.05 4.44
CA LYS A 11 -5.14 -22.53 3.10
C LYS A 11 -4.45 -21.41 2.31
N SER A 12 -3.50 -21.75 1.43
CA SER A 12 -2.72 -20.79 0.64
C SER A 12 -3.59 -19.77 -0.12
N ILE A 13 -4.76 -20.16 -0.60
CA ILE A 13 -5.67 -19.26 -1.31
C ILE A 13 -6.16 -18.08 -0.46
N PHE A 14 -6.38 -18.30 0.85
CA PHE A 14 -6.75 -17.20 1.76
C PHE A 14 -5.61 -16.20 1.93
N TYR A 15 -4.37 -16.69 2.05
CA TYR A 15 -3.20 -15.81 2.10
C TYR A 15 -2.98 -15.09 0.76
N MET A 16 -3.14 -15.79 -0.38
CA MET A 16 -3.03 -15.18 -1.71
C MET A 16 -4.03 -14.04 -1.87
N ALA A 17 -5.30 -14.30 -1.56
CA ALA A 17 -6.35 -13.29 -1.65
C ALA A 17 -6.12 -12.13 -0.66
N SER A 18 -5.68 -12.42 0.58
CA SER A 18 -5.42 -11.40 1.57
C SER A 18 -4.23 -10.51 1.19
N ILE A 19 -3.11 -11.08 0.72
CA ILE A 19 -1.98 -10.29 0.24
C ILE A 19 -2.39 -9.44 -0.97
N ALA A 20 -3.11 -10.02 -1.93
CA ALA A 20 -3.62 -9.29 -3.08
C ALA A 20 -4.58 -8.17 -2.65
N ALA A 21 -5.59 -8.46 -1.82
CA ALA A 21 -6.55 -7.47 -1.35
C ALA A 21 -5.91 -6.35 -0.52
N THR A 22 -4.94 -6.67 0.35
CA THR A 22 -4.16 -5.67 1.08
C THR A 22 -3.35 -4.77 0.15
N TRP A 23 -2.84 -5.32 -0.96
CA TRP A 23 -2.11 -4.58 -1.98
C TRP A 23 -3.03 -3.86 -2.98
N ILE A 24 -4.33 -4.26 -3.08
CA ILE A 24 -5.40 -3.52 -3.77
C ILE A 24 -5.91 -2.42 -2.83
N TRP A 25 -5.13 -1.39 -2.70
CA TRP A 25 -5.41 -0.21 -1.91
C TRP A 25 -6.08 0.88 -2.76
N THR A 26 -6.50 1.97 -2.15
CA THR A 26 -7.17 3.06 -2.87
C THR A 26 -6.51 3.44 -4.20
N PRO A 27 -5.17 3.66 -4.31
CA PRO A 27 -4.51 3.93 -5.58
C PRO A 27 -4.68 2.85 -6.66
N ALA A 28 -4.90 1.58 -6.30
CA ALA A 28 -5.10 0.53 -7.30
C ALA A 28 -6.39 0.73 -8.13
N ILE A 29 -7.39 1.40 -7.57
CA ILE A 29 -8.63 1.76 -8.27
C ILE A 29 -8.51 3.15 -8.89
N PHE A 30 -8.15 4.17 -8.10
CA PHE A 30 -8.12 5.57 -8.54
C PHE A 30 -6.95 5.86 -9.48
N VAL A 31 -5.72 5.56 -9.06
CA VAL A 31 -4.52 5.90 -9.86
C VAL A 31 -4.46 5.07 -11.14
N SER A 32 -4.82 3.77 -11.10
CA SER A 32 -4.81 2.95 -12.32
C SER A 32 -5.79 3.48 -13.37
N SER A 33 -7.01 3.82 -12.98
CA SER A 33 -8.04 4.35 -13.89
C SER A 33 -7.70 5.75 -14.40
N GLU A 34 -7.21 6.65 -13.51
CA GLU A 34 -6.81 8.00 -13.88
C GLU A 34 -5.59 8.03 -14.80
N LYS A 35 -4.57 7.24 -14.53
CA LYS A 35 -3.38 7.16 -15.40
C LYS A 35 -3.72 6.56 -16.76
N ALA A 36 -4.61 5.56 -16.81
CA ALA A 36 -5.13 5.03 -18.06
C ALA A 36 -5.91 6.10 -18.84
N TYR A 37 -6.77 6.86 -18.16
CA TYR A 37 -7.60 7.90 -18.79
C TYR A 37 -6.78 9.07 -19.33
N TYR A 38 -5.89 9.65 -18.50
CA TYR A 38 -5.13 10.86 -18.86
C TYR A 38 -3.88 10.56 -19.67
N SER A 39 -3.04 9.64 -19.19
CA SER A 39 -1.69 9.39 -19.72
C SER A 39 -1.62 8.15 -20.62
N GLY A 40 -2.75 7.48 -20.85
CA GLY A 40 -2.82 6.32 -21.71
C GLY A 40 -2.02 5.11 -21.18
N LEU A 41 -1.61 4.25 -22.13
CA LEU A 41 -0.92 2.99 -21.82
C LEU A 41 0.38 3.21 -21.04
N GLY A 42 1.14 4.25 -21.37
CA GLY A 42 2.41 4.55 -20.68
C GLY A 42 2.20 4.81 -19.19
N GLY A 43 1.25 5.70 -18.83
CA GLY A 43 0.96 6.00 -17.43
C GLY A 43 0.38 4.81 -16.66
N PHE A 44 -0.47 4.04 -17.30
CA PHE A 44 -1.04 2.83 -16.72
C PHE A 44 0.02 1.76 -16.44
N LEU A 45 0.92 1.49 -17.39
CA LEU A 45 1.99 0.49 -17.22
C LEU A 45 3.03 0.91 -16.18
N LEU A 46 3.35 2.21 -16.08
CA LEU A 46 4.22 2.74 -15.03
C LEU A 46 3.65 2.53 -13.61
N PHE A 47 2.33 2.37 -13.49
CA PHE A 47 1.70 1.98 -12.23
C PHE A 47 1.60 0.45 -12.08
N LEU A 48 1.06 -0.26 -13.08
CA LEU A 48 0.71 -1.68 -12.98
C LEU A 48 1.93 -2.60 -12.84
N ILE A 49 2.91 -2.43 -13.74
CA ILE A 49 4.07 -3.35 -13.80
C ILE A 49 4.89 -3.34 -12.51
N PRO A 50 5.29 -2.17 -11.96
CA PRO A 50 6.04 -2.14 -10.70
C PRO A 50 5.29 -2.78 -9.54
N ASN A 51 3.97 -2.61 -9.45
CA ASN A 51 3.14 -3.21 -8.41
C ASN A 51 3.18 -4.74 -8.45
N ILE A 52 3.09 -5.35 -9.65
CA ILE A 52 3.15 -6.82 -9.82
C ILE A 52 4.57 -7.31 -9.51
N LEU A 53 5.59 -6.67 -10.09
CA LEU A 53 6.99 -7.05 -9.90
C LEU A 53 7.42 -6.96 -8.44
N THR A 54 6.93 -5.98 -7.71
CA THR A 54 7.22 -5.80 -6.28
C THR A 54 6.90 -7.04 -5.47
N LEU A 55 5.69 -7.59 -5.60
CA LEU A 55 5.28 -8.80 -4.87
C LEU A 55 6.06 -10.04 -5.34
N MET A 56 6.35 -10.14 -6.65
CA MET A 56 7.15 -11.24 -7.19
C MET A 56 8.60 -11.21 -6.66
N LEU A 57 9.26 -10.05 -6.67
CA LEU A 57 10.61 -9.91 -6.13
C LEU A 57 10.65 -10.14 -4.62
N PHE A 58 9.67 -9.61 -3.91
CA PHE A 58 9.54 -9.82 -2.47
C PHE A 58 9.31 -11.29 -2.10
N ALA A 59 8.64 -12.09 -2.96
CA ALA A 59 8.45 -13.53 -2.75
C ALA A 59 9.79 -14.26 -2.54
N TYR A 60 10.77 -13.96 -3.37
CA TYR A 60 12.11 -14.56 -3.24
C TYR A 60 12.84 -14.06 -2.00
N PHE A 61 12.82 -12.75 -1.76
CA PHE A 61 13.45 -12.16 -0.59
C PHE A 61 12.86 -12.68 0.71
N ALA A 62 11.52 -12.66 0.84
CA ALA A 62 10.80 -13.15 2.00
C ALA A 62 11.09 -14.64 2.29
N SER A 63 11.21 -15.47 1.23
CA SER A 63 11.55 -16.88 1.40
C SER A 63 12.95 -17.07 1.99
N VAL A 64 13.94 -16.28 1.56
CA VAL A 64 15.31 -16.33 2.13
C VAL A 64 15.30 -15.93 3.61
N VAL A 65 14.58 -14.85 3.93
CA VAL A 65 14.46 -14.38 5.33
C VAL A 65 13.80 -15.44 6.20
N ARG A 66 12.70 -16.01 5.72
CA ARG A 66 11.90 -16.99 6.47
C ARG A 66 12.65 -18.30 6.74
N CYS A 67 13.60 -18.68 5.87
CA CYS A 67 14.51 -19.80 6.13
C CYS A 67 15.47 -19.53 7.29
N LYS A 68 15.85 -18.26 7.50
CA LYS A 68 16.84 -17.86 8.52
C LYS A 68 16.20 -17.43 9.83
N THR A 69 14.95 -16.94 9.81
CA THR A 69 14.33 -16.27 10.95
C THR A 69 12.88 -16.69 11.11
N ASP A 70 12.52 -17.06 12.33
CA ASP A 70 11.14 -17.15 12.80
C ASP A 70 10.82 -15.91 13.65
N GLY A 71 9.66 -15.30 13.48
CA GLY A 71 9.31 -14.07 14.19
C GLY A 71 7.84 -13.66 14.02
N PHE A 72 7.55 -12.43 14.41
CA PHE A 72 6.24 -11.79 14.35
C PHE A 72 6.28 -10.50 13.54
N THR A 73 7.43 -9.82 13.55
CA THR A 73 7.58 -8.48 12.98
C THR A 73 8.84 -8.36 12.14
N LEU A 74 8.91 -7.29 11.34
CA LEU A 74 10.11 -6.91 10.61
C LEU A 74 11.33 -6.78 11.57
N THR A 75 11.11 -6.28 12.79
CA THR A 75 12.17 -6.11 13.78
C THR A 75 12.87 -7.43 14.11
N ASP A 76 12.14 -8.55 14.08
CA ASP A 76 12.73 -9.88 14.23
C ASP A 76 13.69 -10.23 13.08
N ALA A 77 13.35 -9.83 11.84
CA ALA A 77 14.20 -10.06 10.68
C ALA A 77 15.49 -9.23 10.67
N ILE A 78 15.50 -8.07 11.35
CA ILE A 78 16.64 -7.14 11.42
C ILE A 78 17.34 -7.10 12.80
N LYS A 79 17.17 -8.12 13.63
CA LYS A 79 17.77 -8.18 14.99
C LYS A 79 19.27 -7.91 15.03
N GLY A 80 20.02 -8.28 13.98
CA GLY A 80 21.46 -8.06 13.86
C GLY A 80 21.89 -6.59 13.75
N ALA A 81 20.97 -5.68 13.38
CA ALA A 81 21.29 -4.29 13.05
C ALA A 81 21.69 -3.39 14.23
N GLY A 82 21.42 -3.84 15.48
CA GLY A 82 21.61 -3.03 16.68
C GLY A 82 20.37 -2.17 17.01
N LYS A 83 20.29 -1.76 18.29
CA LYS A 83 19.10 -1.10 18.85
C LYS A 83 18.74 0.23 18.16
N GLY A 84 19.73 1.02 17.74
CA GLY A 84 19.49 2.30 17.06
C GLY A 84 18.76 2.13 15.72
N GLN A 85 19.26 1.22 14.90
CA GLN A 85 18.66 0.91 13.59
C GLN A 85 17.26 0.30 13.73
N GLN A 86 17.06 -0.60 14.71
CA GLN A 86 15.73 -1.18 14.98
C GLN A 86 14.71 -0.11 15.38
N ARG A 87 15.08 0.83 16.27
CA ARG A 87 14.21 1.94 16.68
C ARG A 87 13.87 2.85 15.51
N LEU A 88 14.84 3.14 14.64
CA LEU A 88 14.61 3.96 13.45
C LEU A 88 13.65 3.25 12.49
N HIS A 89 13.84 1.96 12.21
CA HIS A 89 12.91 1.17 11.40
C HIS A 89 11.50 1.15 11.99
N LEU A 90 11.40 0.98 13.30
CA LEU A 90 10.12 0.98 14.00
C LEU A 90 9.40 2.33 13.86
N ALA A 91 10.10 3.44 14.07
CA ALA A 91 9.54 4.78 13.92
C ALA A 91 9.06 5.03 12.49
N VAL A 92 9.88 4.66 11.48
CA VAL A 92 9.51 4.79 10.06
C VAL A 92 8.34 3.87 9.71
N SER A 93 8.30 2.62 10.23
CA SER A 93 7.15 1.72 10.02
C SER A 93 5.86 2.31 10.58
N CYS A 94 5.87 2.90 11.77
CA CYS A 94 4.71 3.58 12.33
C CYS A 94 4.27 4.78 11.46
N THR A 95 5.21 5.58 10.96
CA THR A 95 4.92 6.69 10.03
C THR A 95 4.30 6.18 8.73
N ILE A 96 4.81 5.09 8.16
CA ILE A 96 4.27 4.45 6.97
C ILE A 96 2.83 3.98 7.21
N LEU A 97 2.54 3.38 8.36
CA LEU A 97 1.18 2.93 8.70
C LEU A 97 0.22 4.12 8.83
N ILE A 98 0.66 5.26 9.37
CA ILE A 98 -0.15 6.49 9.43
C ILE A 98 -0.43 7.00 8.01
N CYS A 99 0.59 7.15 7.16
CA CYS A 99 0.42 7.63 5.79
C CYS A 99 -0.43 6.67 4.95
N SER A 100 -0.20 5.37 5.05
CA SER A 100 -0.99 4.35 4.36
C SER A 100 -2.46 4.40 4.78
N THR A 101 -2.73 4.53 6.08
CA THR A 101 -4.09 4.69 6.62
C THR A 101 -4.74 5.96 6.09
N CYS A 102 -4.01 7.09 6.07
CA CYS A 102 -4.48 8.36 5.54
C CYS A 102 -4.94 8.24 4.07
N VAL A 103 -4.15 7.60 3.21
CA VAL A 103 -4.52 7.36 1.79
C VAL A 103 -5.83 6.58 1.66
N GLN A 104 -6.07 5.59 2.53
CA GLN A 104 -7.32 4.82 2.49
C GLN A 104 -8.52 5.70 2.88
N LEU A 105 -8.38 6.51 3.93
CA LEU A 105 -9.43 7.43 4.36
C LEU A 105 -9.77 8.46 3.27
N MET A 106 -8.76 8.94 2.52
CA MET A 106 -8.94 9.86 1.39
C MET A 106 -9.77 9.22 0.26
N GLY A 107 -9.68 7.91 0.04
CA GLY A 107 -10.41 7.22 -1.03
C GLY A 107 -11.91 7.33 -0.90
N LEU A 108 -12.47 7.10 0.30
CA LEU A 108 -13.92 7.27 0.51
C LEU A 108 -14.32 8.75 0.42
N HIS A 109 -13.48 9.65 0.95
CA HIS A 109 -13.77 11.08 0.84
C HIS A 109 -13.86 11.53 -0.61
N THR A 110 -12.97 11.04 -1.49
CA THR A 110 -13.01 11.35 -2.93
C THR A 110 -14.34 10.91 -3.57
N LEU A 111 -14.87 9.73 -3.21
CA LEU A 111 -16.21 9.32 -3.66
C LEU A 111 -17.31 10.26 -3.15
N PHE A 112 -17.24 10.63 -1.88
CA PHE A 112 -18.26 11.45 -1.24
C PHE A 112 -18.30 12.86 -1.81
N VAL A 113 -17.15 13.48 -2.08
CA VAL A 113 -17.07 14.79 -2.76
C VAL A 113 -17.65 14.73 -4.17
N ALA A 114 -17.41 13.65 -4.90
CA ALA A 114 -17.95 13.49 -6.25
C ALA A 114 -19.47 13.27 -6.31
N TRP A 115 -20.08 12.78 -5.22
CA TRP A 115 -21.50 12.42 -5.18
C TRP A 115 -22.35 13.33 -4.28
N GLY A 116 -21.72 14.13 -3.44
CA GLY A 116 -22.37 15.06 -2.53
C GLY A 116 -21.35 15.74 -1.62
N ASP A 117 -21.75 16.78 -0.94
CA ASP A 117 -20.86 17.56 -0.08
C ASP A 117 -20.79 16.94 1.33
N ILE A 118 -20.08 15.83 1.46
CA ILE A 118 -19.91 15.12 2.72
C ILE A 118 -18.58 15.53 3.37
N PRO A 119 -18.59 15.96 4.63
CA PRO A 119 -17.40 16.45 5.30
C PRO A 119 -16.35 15.36 5.52
N LYS A 120 -15.06 15.71 5.44
CA LYS A 120 -13.91 14.79 5.61
C LYS A 120 -13.99 13.93 6.86
N TRP A 121 -14.40 14.53 7.98
CA TRP A 121 -14.48 13.81 9.27
C TRP A 121 -15.50 12.67 9.26
N LEU A 122 -16.63 12.83 8.52
CA LEU A 122 -17.65 11.79 8.44
C LEU A 122 -17.18 10.61 7.59
N SER A 123 -16.48 10.87 6.48
CA SER A 123 -15.83 9.84 5.68
C SER A 123 -14.82 9.05 6.52
N ALA A 124 -13.95 9.76 7.24
CA ALA A 124 -12.92 9.16 8.08
C ALA A 124 -13.55 8.30 9.21
N LEU A 125 -14.57 8.81 9.88
CA LEU A 125 -15.26 8.10 10.96
C LEU A 125 -15.93 6.81 10.46
N THR A 126 -16.66 6.90 9.34
CA THR A 126 -17.38 5.75 8.75
C THR A 126 -16.41 4.60 8.44
N VAL A 127 -15.35 4.89 7.72
CA VAL A 127 -14.34 3.86 7.34
C VAL A 127 -13.61 3.33 8.56
N SER A 128 -13.27 4.20 9.51
CA SER A 128 -12.58 3.81 10.74
C SER A 128 -13.39 2.81 11.56
N ILE A 129 -14.69 3.06 11.74
CA ILE A 129 -15.58 2.13 12.45
C ILE A 129 -15.67 0.80 11.72
N MET A 130 -15.84 0.81 10.39
CA MET A 130 -15.94 -0.42 9.59
C MET A 130 -14.66 -1.25 9.67
N ALA A 131 -13.49 -0.64 9.47
CA ALA A 131 -12.20 -1.33 9.53
C ALA A 131 -11.93 -1.90 10.93
N LEU A 132 -12.22 -1.11 11.99
CA LEU A 132 -12.01 -1.54 13.37
C LEU A 132 -12.91 -2.74 13.72
N ALA A 133 -14.17 -2.73 13.28
CA ALA A 133 -15.12 -3.82 13.53
C ALA A 133 -14.62 -5.16 12.95
N MET A 134 -13.92 -5.13 11.80
CA MET A 134 -13.39 -6.34 11.15
C MET A 134 -12.28 -7.03 11.95
N VAL A 135 -11.44 -6.27 12.68
CA VAL A 135 -10.24 -6.81 13.33
C VAL A 135 -10.24 -6.74 14.84
N TRP A 136 -11.21 -6.04 15.45
CA TRP A 136 -11.25 -5.84 16.89
C TRP A 136 -11.21 -7.13 17.71
N ARG A 137 -11.94 -8.14 17.25
CA ARG A 137 -12.09 -9.42 17.94
C ARG A 137 -11.01 -10.41 17.55
N ASP A 138 -10.86 -10.63 16.23
CA ASP A 138 -10.09 -11.76 15.69
C ASP A 138 -8.73 -11.36 15.11
N GLY A 139 -8.39 -10.07 15.10
CA GLY A 139 -7.10 -9.57 14.62
C GLY A 139 -6.79 -9.99 13.19
N LEU A 140 -5.56 -10.48 12.95
CA LEU A 140 -5.11 -10.87 11.62
C LEU A 140 -5.94 -11.99 10.98
N LYS A 141 -6.46 -12.93 11.77
CA LYS A 141 -7.35 -13.99 11.27
C LYS A 141 -8.61 -13.42 10.66
N GLY A 142 -9.26 -12.46 11.35
CA GLY A 142 -10.45 -11.76 10.84
C GLY A 142 -10.17 -11.02 9.54
N SER A 143 -9.05 -10.29 9.47
CA SER A 143 -8.60 -9.60 8.26
C SER A 143 -8.43 -10.56 7.09
N ILE A 144 -7.66 -11.65 7.23
CA ILE A 144 -7.38 -12.61 6.15
C ILE A 144 -8.67 -13.28 5.62
N LEU A 145 -9.60 -13.65 6.52
CA LEU A 145 -10.87 -14.26 6.10
C LEU A 145 -11.77 -13.26 5.36
N ALA A 146 -11.84 -12.03 5.84
CA ALA A 146 -12.62 -10.98 5.19
C ALA A 146 -12.04 -10.58 3.83
N ASP A 147 -10.72 -10.53 3.69
CA ASP A 147 -10.01 -10.16 2.47
C ASP A 147 -10.33 -11.09 1.30
N TYR A 148 -10.54 -12.39 1.56
CA TYR A 148 -10.96 -13.34 0.53
C TYR A 148 -12.28 -12.90 -0.14
N ASN A 149 -13.29 -12.57 0.66
CA ASN A 149 -14.58 -12.10 0.14
C ASN A 149 -14.47 -10.72 -0.52
N LYS A 150 -13.73 -9.79 0.08
CA LYS A 150 -13.49 -8.44 -0.47
C LYS A 150 -12.83 -8.51 -1.84
N TYR A 151 -11.85 -9.41 -2.04
CA TYR A 151 -11.20 -9.59 -3.33
C TYR A 151 -12.19 -9.96 -4.43
N PHE A 152 -13.07 -10.93 -4.20
CA PHE A 152 -14.07 -11.34 -5.18
C PHE A 152 -15.15 -10.28 -5.41
N LEU A 153 -15.55 -9.53 -4.37
CA LEU A 153 -16.46 -8.39 -4.53
C LEU A 153 -15.84 -7.31 -5.44
N MET A 154 -14.55 -7.00 -5.25
CA MET A 154 -13.85 -6.05 -6.14
C MET A 154 -13.75 -6.57 -7.58
N LEU A 155 -13.46 -7.86 -7.75
CA LEU A 155 -13.34 -8.48 -9.07
C LEU A 155 -14.67 -8.43 -9.83
N PHE A 156 -15.72 -8.97 -9.26
CA PHE A 156 -17.03 -9.03 -9.92
C PHE A 156 -17.66 -7.65 -10.07
N GLY A 157 -17.55 -6.78 -9.05
CA GLY A 157 -18.00 -5.40 -9.12
C GLY A 157 -17.27 -4.62 -10.23
N GLY A 158 -15.95 -4.75 -10.31
CA GLY A 158 -15.15 -4.12 -11.36
C GLY A 158 -15.52 -4.59 -12.76
N LEU A 159 -15.77 -5.90 -12.94
CA LEU A 159 -16.22 -6.45 -14.22
C LEU A 159 -17.62 -5.94 -14.63
N ILE A 160 -18.56 -5.80 -13.67
CA ILE A 160 -19.89 -5.20 -13.94
C ILE A 160 -19.73 -3.73 -14.35
N LEU A 161 -18.88 -2.97 -13.66
CA LEU A 161 -18.62 -1.57 -14.00
C LEU A 161 -17.97 -1.43 -15.38
N LEU A 162 -17.03 -2.30 -15.73
CA LEU A 162 -16.41 -2.33 -17.06
C LEU A 162 -17.45 -2.66 -18.14
N ALA A 163 -18.29 -3.66 -17.91
CA ALA A 163 -19.37 -4.01 -18.84
C ALA A 163 -20.34 -2.84 -19.06
N ALA A 164 -20.67 -2.08 -18.00
CA ALA A 164 -21.53 -0.90 -18.12
C ALA A 164 -20.89 0.19 -18.99
N VAL A 165 -19.60 0.49 -18.80
CA VAL A 165 -18.88 1.49 -19.63
C VAL A 165 -18.87 1.07 -21.11
N LEU A 166 -18.66 -0.22 -21.38
CA LEU A 166 -18.68 -0.74 -22.77
C LEU A 166 -20.08 -0.69 -23.38
N ALA A 167 -21.13 -0.98 -22.60
CA ALA A 167 -22.51 -0.90 -23.03
C ALA A 167 -22.96 0.54 -23.35
N ASP A 168 -22.43 1.53 -22.64
CA ASP A 168 -22.65 2.95 -22.88
C ASP A 168 -21.84 3.51 -24.08
N GLY A 169 -21.26 2.63 -24.90
CA GLY A 169 -20.51 3.01 -26.11
C GLY A 169 -19.06 3.45 -25.83
N GLY A 170 -18.53 3.10 -24.67
CA GLY A 170 -17.12 3.34 -24.32
C GLY A 170 -16.16 2.71 -25.34
N SER A 171 -15.24 3.51 -25.88
CA SER A 171 -14.25 3.07 -26.86
C SER A 171 -12.84 3.11 -26.28
N LEU A 172 -12.03 2.10 -26.59
CA LEU A 172 -10.68 1.96 -26.07
C LEU A 172 -9.76 3.08 -26.57
N ASN A 173 -9.33 3.98 -25.69
CA ASN A 173 -8.36 5.03 -25.99
C ASN A 173 -7.05 4.78 -25.25
N ILE A 174 -6.12 4.09 -25.89
CA ILE A 174 -4.81 3.74 -25.32
C ILE A 174 -3.80 4.90 -25.31
N MET A 175 -4.08 5.97 -26.05
CA MET A 175 -3.19 7.15 -26.13
C MET A 175 -3.35 8.08 -24.92
N GLY A 176 -4.48 8.00 -24.23
CA GLY A 176 -4.86 8.94 -23.17
C GLY A 176 -5.43 10.25 -23.69
N ARG A 177 -6.06 11.02 -22.79
CA ARG A 177 -6.76 12.27 -23.17
C ARG A 177 -5.93 13.52 -22.93
N LYS A 178 -4.88 13.43 -22.12
CA LYS A 178 -3.89 14.48 -21.89
C LYS A 178 -2.49 13.86 -21.94
N PRO A 179 -2.05 13.37 -23.12
CA PRO A 179 -0.73 12.76 -23.22
C PRO A 179 0.34 13.81 -22.94
N ILE A 180 1.25 13.47 -22.03
CA ILE A 180 2.46 14.24 -21.76
C ILE A 180 3.65 13.47 -22.31
N PRO A 181 4.77 14.13 -22.65
CA PRO A 181 5.98 13.45 -23.08
C PRO A 181 6.41 12.36 -22.08
N PHE A 182 6.80 11.20 -22.59
CA PHE A 182 7.10 10.05 -21.71
C PHE A 182 8.18 10.35 -20.67
N MET A 183 9.19 11.15 -21.00
CA MET A 183 10.25 11.53 -20.05
C MET A 183 9.72 12.43 -18.93
N GLU A 184 8.78 13.31 -19.21
CA GLU A 184 8.10 14.13 -18.21
C GLU A 184 7.23 13.27 -17.29
N LEU A 185 6.43 12.36 -17.86
CA LEU A 185 5.64 11.39 -17.12
C LEU A 185 6.51 10.50 -16.23
N LEU A 186 7.66 10.05 -16.76
CA LEU A 186 8.61 9.22 -16.02
C LEU A 186 9.19 9.96 -14.82
N GLY A 187 9.53 11.25 -14.97
CA GLY A 187 10.05 12.08 -13.88
C GLY A 187 8.97 12.42 -12.85
N ALA A 188 7.81 12.90 -13.30
CA ALA A 188 6.75 13.38 -12.40
C ALA A 188 6.05 12.24 -11.64
N PHE A 189 5.94 11.06 -12.24
CA PHE A 189 5.20 9.92 -11.66
C PHE A 189 6.02 8.63 -11.66
N GLY A 190 6.59 8.24 -12.81
CA GLY A 190 7.16 6.90 -13.02
C GLY A 190 8.29 6.57 -12.03
N ILE A 191 9.34 7.37 -11.95
CA ILE A 191 10.50 7.11 -11.08
C ILE A 191 10.09 7.05 -9.61
N PRO A 192 9.37 8.04 -9.04
CA PRO A 192 8.93 7.96 -7.65
C PRO A 192 8.03 6.75 -7.38
N ALA A 193 7.08 6.47 -8.28
CA ALA A 193 6.18 5.33 -8.13
C ALA A 193 6.92 3.99 -8.19
N ILE A 194 7.81 3.77 -9.16
CA ILE A 194 8.59 2.53 -9.32
C ILE A 194 9.42 2.28 -8.06
N ILE A 195 10.22 3.26 -7.65
CA ILE A 195 11.12 3.12 -6.50
C ILE A 195 10.32 2.93 -5.20
N GLY A 196 9.27 3.75 -4.99
CA GLY A 196 8.42 3.67 -3.81
C GLY A 196 7.66 2.33 -3.70
N LEU A 197 7.15 1.81 -4.82
CA LEU A 197 6.48 0.52 -4.87
C LEU A 197 7.45 -0.64 -4.63
N LEU A 198 8.59 -0.67 -5.34
CA LEU A 198 9.60 -1.70 -5.15
C LEU A 198 10.15 -1.73 -3.72
N SER A 199 10.15 -0.60 -3.03
CA SER A 199 10.59 -0.49 -1.63
C SER A 199 9.56 -0.98 -0.61
N ALA A 200 8.29 -0.98 -0.96
CA ALA A 200 7.19 -1.08 0.00
C ALA A 200 7.17 -2.36 0.85
N PRO A 201 7.15 -3.59 0.33
CA PRO A 201 6.98 -4.77 1.17
C PRO A 201 8.20 -5.08 2.05
N TYR A 202 9.37 -4.49 1.76
CA TYR A 202 10.57 -4.69 2.57
C TYR A 202 10.48 -4.04 3.94
N ILE A 203 9.67 -2.99 4.09
CA ILE A 203 9.50 -2.23 5.33
C ILE A 203 8.08 -2.32 5.90
N ASP A 204 7.12 -2.73 5.12
CA ASP A 204 5.72 -2.71 5.52
C ASP A 204 5.37 -3.94 6.37
N GLN A 205 5.06 -3.71 7.65
CA GLN A 205 4.74 -4.76 8.61
C GLN A 205 3.50 -5.59 8.20
N THR A 206 2.60 -5.05 7.37
CA THR A 206 1.43 -5.79 6.88
C THR A 206 1.83 -7.05 6.09
N PHE A 207 2.94 -6.99 5.32
CA PHE A 207 3.48 -8.12 4.58
C PHE A 207 4.29 -9.06 5.47
N TRP A 208 5.08 -8.53 6.41
CA TRP A 208 5.88 -9.36 7.34
C TRP A 208 5.01 -10.21 8.24
N GLN A 209 3.85 -9.72 8.70
CA GLN A 209 2.90 -10.56 9.42
C GLN A 209 2.45 -11.77 8.60
N ARG A 210 2.20 -11.59 7.31
CA ARG A 210 1.81 -12.68 6.41
C ARG A 210 2.98 -13.62 6.13
N VAL A 211 4.19 -13.10 5.91
CA VAL A 211 5.42 -13.91 5.77
C VAL A 211 5.60 -14.85 6.97
N PHE A 212 5.41 -14.36 8.18
CA PHE A 212 5.55 -15.18 9.39
C PHE A 212 4.35 -16.09 9.68
N SER A 213 3.22 -15.85 9.04
CA SER A 213 2.01 -16.71 9.11
C SER A 213 2.03 -17.87 8.13
N ILE A 214 2.69 -17.71 6.98
CA ILE A 214 2.74 -18.70 5.89
C ILE A 214 3.82 -19.75 6.18
N ASP A 215 3.59 -21.01 5.78
CA ASP A 215 4.59 -22.09 5.82
C ASP A 215 5.78 -21.73 4.93
N LYS A 216 7.00 -22.09 5.38
CA LYS A 216 8.26 -21.70 4.74
C LYS A 216 8.36 -22.09 3.27
N ASP A 217 7.88 -23.27 2.92
CA ASP A 217 7.86 -23.84 1.58
C ASP A 217 6.84 -23.20 0.63
N LYS A 218 5.79 -22.54 1.18
CA LYS A 218 4.70 -21.95 0.42
C LYS A 218 4.83 -20.44 0.17
N ILE A 219 5.84 -19.76 0.76
CA ILE A 219 5.97 -18.30 0.65
C ILE A 219 6.07 -17.84 -0.79
N LYS A 220 6.98 -18.45 -1.58
CA LYS A 220 7.18 -18.03 -2.98
C LYS A 220 5.89 -18.18 -3.80
N SER A 221 5.27 -19.35 -3.77
CA SER A 221 4.06 -19.61 -4.54
C SER A 221 2.89 -18.72 -4.10
N THR A 222 2.77 -18.45 -2.80
CA THR A 222 1.72 -17.59 -2.26
C THR A 222 1.89 -16.14 -2.71
N PHE A 223 3.08 -15.55 -2.59
CA PHE A 223 3.31 -14.17 -3.00
C PHE A 223 3.28 -13.98 -4.52
N ILE A 224 3.78 -14.95 -5.31
CA ILE A 224 3.65 -14.91 -6.78
C ILE A 224 2.18 -15.02 -7.19
N GLY A 225 1.42 -15.95 -6.60
CA GLY A 225 -0.02 -16.05 -6.84
C GLY A 225 -0.76 -14.77 -6.46
N SER A 226 -0.39 -14.14 -5.35
CA SER A 226 -0.94 -12.84 -4.93
C SER A 226 -0.63 -11.72 -5.93
N ALA A 227 0.58 -11.71 -6.51
CA ALA A 227 0.97 -10.71 -7.52
C ALA A 227 0.10 -10.82 -8.78
N LEU A 228 -0.18 -12.03 -9.22
CA LEU A 228 -1.07 -12.28 -10.37
C LEU A 228 -2.51 -11.90 -10.05
N MET A 229 -3.03 -12.31 -8.88
CA MET A 229 -4.36 -11.92 -8.41
C MET A 229 -4.49 -10.40 -8.30
N PHE A 230 -3.49 -9.72 -7.71
CA PHE A 230 -3.47 -8.27 -7.64
C PHE A 230 -3.60 -7.62 -9.01
N GLY A 231 -2.80 -8.06 -10.00
CA GLY A 231 -2.74 -7.44 -11.32
C GLY A 231 -4.08 -7.35 -12.04
N ILE A 232 -5.01 -8.27 -11.76
CA ILE A 232 -6.33 -8.32 -12.40
C ILE A 232 -7.18 -7.09 -12.06
N ILE A 233 -7.21 -6.69 -10.78
CA ILE A 233 -8.10 -5.60 -10.33
C ILE A 233 -7.69 -4.25 -10.93
N PRO A 234 -6.44 -3.74 -10.78
CA PRO A 234 -6.06 -2.49 -11.43
C PRO A 234 -6.08 -2.57 -12.96
N ALA A 235 -5.96 -3.77 -13.57
CA ALA A 235 -6.16 -3.93 -15.01
C ALA A 235 -7.62 -3.68 -15.41
N VAL A 236 -8.59 -4.21 -14.67
CA VAL A 236 -10.02 -3.96 -14.91
C VAL A 236 -10.36 -2.49 -14.74
N PHE A 237 -9.89 -1.84 -13.66
CA PHE A 237 -10.13 -0.41 -13.44
C PHE A 237 -9.36 0.47 -14.44
N GLY A 238 -8.18 0.07 -14.88
CA GLY A 238 -7.46 0.71 -15.99
C GLY A 238 -8.24 0.64 -17.31
N LEU A 239 -8.83 -0.51 -17.63
CA LEU A 239 -9.71 -0.65 -18.81
C LEU A 239 -10.93 0.28 -18.73
N ILE A 240 -11.55 0.44 -17.55
CA ILE A 240 -12.59 1.45 -17.34
C ILE A 240 -12.06 2.84 -17.69
N GLY A 241 -10.87 3.20 -17.22
CA GLY A 241 -10.22 4.47 -17.53
C GLY A 241 -10.00 4.68 -19.03
N PHE A 242 -9.47 3.67 -19.75
CA PHE A 242 -9.27 3.73 -21.20
C PHE A 242 -10.57 3.88 -21.97
N CYS A 243 -11.64 3.22 -21.54
CA CYS A 243 -12.92 3.19 -22.24
C CYS A 243 -13.85 4.35 -21.87
N SER A 244 -13.62 5.05 -20.76
CA SER A 244 -14.48 6.15 -20.32
C SER A 244 -14.38 7.34 -21.25
N SER A 245 -15.52 8.01 -21.46
CA SER A 245 -15.63 9.33 -22.09
C SER A 245 -15.93 10.36 -21.01
N GLY A 246 -15.34 11.54 -21.05
CA GLY A 246 -15.58 12.55 -20.00
C GLY A 246 -14.79 13.83 -20.20
N ASN A 247 -14.90 14.73 -19.25
CA ASN A 247 -14.30 16.05 -19.23
C ASN A 247 -12.88 16.07 -18.65
N ALA A 248 -12.29 17.26 -18.62
CA ALA A 248 -10.91 17.48 -18.12
C ALA A 248 -10.69 17.11 -16.65
N GLU A 249 -11.74 16.98 -15.86
CA GLU A 249 -11.71 16.64 -14.42
C GLU A 249 -12.28 15.25 -14.13
N TRP A 250 -12.10 14.32 -15.08
CA TRP A 250 -12.58 12.97 -14.91
C TRP A 250 -11.86 12.23 -13.78
N THR A 251 -12.61 11.54 -12.96
CA THR A 251 -12.13 10.53 -12.00
C THR A 251 -13.03 9.31 -12.07
N ILE A 252 -12.58 8.18 -11.56
CA ILE A 252 -13.44 6.99 -11.46
C ILE A 252 -14.71 7.26 -10.64
N ALA A 253 -14.64 8.19 -9.67
CA ALA A 253 -15.79 8.58 -8.84
C ALA A 253 -16.89 9.29 -9.66
N THR A 254 -16.53 9.97 -10.75
CA THR A 254 -17.48 10.69 -11.63
C THR A 254 -17.87 9.87 -12.87
N ALA A 255 -17.29 8.69 -13.09
CA ALA A 255 -17.49 7.88 -14.28
C ALA A 255 -18.93 7.36 -14.45
N PHE A 256 -19.66 7.19 -13.34
CA PHE A 256 -20.98 6.56 -13.34
C PHE A 256 -22.06 7.52 -12.86
N GLN A 257 -23.18 7.64 -13.62
CA GLN A 257 -24.33 8.48 -13.25
C GLN A 257 -25.42 7.68 -12.56
N SER A 258 -25.64 6.42 -12.97
CA SER A 258 -26.66 5.55 -12.38
C SER A 258 -26.37 5.27 -10.90
N PHE A 259 -27.39 5.37 -10.05
CA PHE A 259 -27.30 5.06 -8.61
C PHE A 259 -26.78 3.65 -8.35
N SER A 260 -27.27 2.65 -9.11
CA SER A 260 -26.85 1.25 -8.95
C SER A 260 -25.34 1.07 -9.23
N LEU A 261 -24.80 1.71 -10.29
CA LEU A 261 -23.37 1.65 -10.61
C LEU A 261 -22.52 2.40 -9.58
N LYS A 262 -23.00 3.53 -9.05
CA LYS A 262 -22.35 4.23 -7.95
C LYS A 262 -22.26 3.36 -6.70
N VAL A 263 -23.32 2.62 -6.36
CA VAL A 263 -23.31 1.68 -5.23
C VAL A 263 -22.29 0.55 -5.46
N ILE A 264 -22.23 -0.02 -6.66
CA ILE A 264 -21.23 -1.06 -7.00
C ILE A 264 -19.80 -0.50 -6.86
N LEU A 265 -19.56 0.71 -7.40
CA LEU A 265 -18.27 1.38 -7.25
C LEU A 265 -17.92 1.62 -5.77
N ALA A 266 -18.89 2.10 -4.97
CA ALA A 266 -18.69 2.28 -3.52
C ALA A 266 -18.30 0.98 -2.83
N ILE A 267 -18.94 -0.13 -3.15
CA ILE A 267 -18.60 -1.45 -2.60
C ILE A 267 -17.17 -1.85 -2.98
N CYS A 268 -16.78 -1.68 -4.24
CA CYS A 268 -15.40 -1.97 -4.70
C CYS A 268 -14.38 -1.11 -3.94
N VAL A 269 -14.61 0.19 -3.85
CA VAL A 269 -13.71 1.12 -3.14
C VAL A 269 -13.66 0.79 -1.65
N LEU A 270 -14.81 0.55 -0.99
CA LEU A 270 -14.85 0.15 0.41
C LEU A 270 -14.09 -1.16 0.66
N CYS A 271 -14.23 -2.15 -0.21
CA CYS A 271 -13.47 -3.40 -0.11
C CYS A 271 -11.96 -3.15 -0.21
N ALA A 272 -11.51 -2.32 -1.15
CA ALA A 272 -10.10 -1.98 -1.34
C ALA A 272 -9.51 -1.27 -0.12
N LEU A 273 -10.15 -0.19 0.33
CA LEU A 273 -9.63 0.61 1.45
C LEU A 273 -9.72 -0.13 2.79
N ILE A 274 -10.80 -0.88 3.07
CA ILE A 274 -10.94 -1.61 4.34
C ILE A 274 -9.94 -2.76 4.42
N SER A 275 -9.63 -3.48 3.34
CA SER A 275 -8.65 -4.58 3.37
C SER A 275 -7.23 -4.09 3.67
N THR A 276 -6.86 -2.90 3.22
CA THR A 276 -5.59 -2.30 3.58
C THR A 276 -5.62 -1.71 5.00
N LEU A 277 -6.73 -1.06 5.39
CA LEU A 277 -6.89 -0.48 6.72
C LEU A 277 -6.84 -1.53 7.83
N ASP A 278 -7.64 -2.59 7.72
CA ASP A 278 -7.66 -3.63 8.74
C ASP A 278 -6.28 -4.32 8.87
N SER A 279 -5.55 -4.47 7.76
CA SER A 279 -4.17 -4.94 7.75
C SER A 279 -3.21 -3.96 8.45
N ASN A 280 -3.35 -2.65 8.25
CA ASN A 280 -2.56 -1.63 8.93
C ASN A 280 -2.82 -1.65 10.45
N LEU A 281 -4.08 -1.81 10.86
CA LEU A 281 -4.46 -1.93 12.27
C LEU A 281 -3.82 -3.16 12.92
N CYS A 282 -3.88 -4.32 12.25
CA CYS A 282 -3.23 -5.54 12.70
C CYS A 282 -1.71 -5.38 12.77
N ALA A 283 -1.11 -4.70 11.79
CA ALA A 283 0.33 -4.46 11.73
C ALA A 283 0.81 -3.60 12.92
N LEU A 284 0.13 -2.48 13.21
CA LEU A 284 0.49 -1.66 14.37
C LEU A 284 0.30 -2.43 15.68
N SER A 285 -0.83 -3.15 15.81
CA SER A 285 -1.06 -3.98 17.00
C SER A 285 0.02 -5.03 17.20
N SER A 286 0.53 -5.66 16.11
CA SER A 286 1.63 -6.62 16.21
C SER A 286 2.93 -5.97 16.65
N ILE A 287 3.27 -4.78 16.15
CA ILE A 287 4.41 -3.99 16.60
C ILE A 287 4.31 -3.71 18.10
N VAL A 288 3.15 -3.22 18.57
CA VAL A 288 2.93 -2.89 19.97
C VAL A 288 3.01 -4.14 20.86
N CYS A 289 2.41 -5.24 20.44
CA CYS A 289 2.39 -6.47 21.24
C CYS A 289 3.74 -7.21 21.23
N ALA A 290 4.39 -7.33 20.05
CA ALA A 290 5.62 -8.12 19.92
C ALA A 290 6.88 -7.31 20.23
N ASP A 291 7.04 -6.12 19.60
CA ASP A 291 8.27 -5.33 19.74
C ASP A 291 8.29 -4.52 21.05
N MET A 292 7.15 -3.94 21.44
CA MET A 292 7.02 -3.17 22.68
C MET A 292 6.58 -4.03 23.89
N LYS A 293 6.34 -5.35 23.68
CA LYS A 293 5.97 -6.32 24.71
C LYS A 293 4.72 -5.93 25.51
N GLN A 294 3.72 -5.37 24.84
CA GLN A 294 2.47 -4.92 25.45
C GLN A 294 1.37 -5.99 25.34
N SER A 295 0.30 -5.83 26.13
CA SER A 295 -0.87 -6.71 26.08
C SER A 295 -1.69 -6.48 24.80
N ILE A 296 -2.54 -7.45 24.44
CA ILE A 296 -3.46 -7.34 23.29
C ILE A 296 -4.41 -6.15 23.45
N ASN A 297 -4.82 -5.82 24.67
CA ASN A 297 -5.69 -4.65 24.92
C ASN A 297 -4.98 -3.34 24.57
N VAL A 298 -3.69 -3.21 24.90
CA VAL A 298 -2.87 -2.06 24.47
C VAL A 298 -2.70 -2.06 22.95
N GLY A 299 -2.53 -3.23 22.32
CA GLY A 299 -2.53 -3.37 20.87
C GLY A 299 -3.84 -2.89 20.22
N ARG A 300 -5.00 -3.20 20.80
CA ARG A 300 -6.31 -2.69 20.33
C ARG A 300 -6.42 -1.16 20.49
N VAL A 301 -5.97 -0.62 21.62
CA VAL A 301 -5.95 0.84 21.82
C VAL A 301 -5.06 1.51 20.77
N SER A 302 -3.93 0.92 20.41
CA SER A 302 -3.05 1.46 19.37
C SER A 302 -3.74 1.51 17.98
N MET A 303 -4.64 0.57 17.67
CA MET A 303 -5.45 0.63 16.44
C MET A 303 -6.33 1.89 16.41
N VAL A 304 -6.98 2.22 17.52
CA VAL A 304 -7.81 3.44 17.64
C VAL A 304 -6.95 4.69 17.51
N ILE A 305 -5.79 4.72 18.16
CA ILE A 305 -4.84 5.85 18.07
C ILE A 305 -4.39 6.05 16.60
N LEU A 306 -4.06 4.97 15.88
CA LEU A 306 -3.69 5.06 14.46
C LEU A 306 -4.78 5.73 13.63
N LEU A 307 -6.04 5.32 13.81
CA LEU A 307 -7.16 5.88 13.08
C LEU A 307 -7.38 7.35 13.41
N ILE A 308 -7.28 7.74 14.67
CA ILE A 308 -7.41 9.15 15.10
C ILE A 308 -6.30 10.00 14.46
N VAL A 309 -5.04 9.56 14.56
CA VAL A 309 -3.90 10.31 14.02
C VAL A 309 -3.99 10.42 12.50
N ALA A 310 -4.29 9.32 11.80
CA ALA A 310 -4.42 9.35 10.33
C ALA A 310 -5.61 10.20 9.87
N SER A 311 -6.75 10.17 10.61
CA SER A 311 -7.90 11.04 10.33
C SER A 311 -7.54 12.51 10.52
N ALA A 312 -6.81 12.84 11.58
CA ALA A 312 -6.34 14.22 11.82
C ALA A 312 -5.42 14.69 10.68
N VAL A 313 -4.45 13.86 10.25
CA VAL A 313 -3.58 14.18 9.11
C VAL A 313 -4.40 14.41 7.84
N MET A 314 -5.36 13.52 7.53
CA MET A 314 -6.24 13.67 6.36
C MET A 314 -7.05 14.96 6.40
N ILE A 315 -7.61 15.31 7.55
CA ILE A 315 -8.46 16.51 7.69
C ILE A 315 -7.62 17.78 7.55
N MET A 316 -6.40 17.77 8.09
CA MET A 316 -5.49 18.94 8.11
C MET A 316 -4.77 19.15 6.77
N THR A 317 -4.69 18.12 5.91
CA THR A 317 -3.99 18.23 4.63
C THR A 317 -4.97 18.37 3.46
N ASN A 318 -4.53 19.07 2.41
CA ASN A 318 -5.25 19.17 1.13
C ASN A 318 -4.54 18.38 0.01
N LEU A 319 -3.77 17.35 0.40
CA LEU A 319 -3.07 16.51 -0.57
C LEU A 319 -4.04 15.59 -1.30
N GLY A 320 -3.73 15.30 -2.57
CA GLY A 320 -4.42 14.27 -3.35
C GLY A 320 -3.95 12.86 -3.01
N ILE A 321 -4.70 11.85 -3.45
CA ILE A 321 -4.34 10.42 -3.27
C ILE A 321 -2.96 10.13 -3.87
N THR A 322 -2.69 10.65 -5.09
CA THR A 322 -1.41 10.45 -5.80
C THR A 322 -0.26 11.12 -5.06
N ASP A 323 -0.45 12.35 -4.55
CA ASP A 323 0.60 13.08 -3.82
C ASP A 323 1.00 12.33 -2.55
N MET A 324 0.01 11.96 -1.73
CA MET A 324 0.26 11.20 -0.51
C MET A 324 0.92 9.84 -0.83
N PHE A 325 0.50 9.17 -1.89
CA PHE A 325 1.11 7.92 -2.37
C PHE A 325 2.61 8.08 -2.69
N LEU A 326 2.99 9.13 -3.39
CA LEU A 326 4.39 9.37 -3.76
C LEU A 326 5.23 9.81 -2.54
N ILE A 327 4.67 10.62 -1.65
CA ILE A 327 5.34 11.05 -0.41
C ILE A 327 5.71 9.85 0.44
N TYR A 328 4.74 9.00 0.78
CA TYR A 328 5.06 7.87 1.64
C TYR A 328 5.84 6.76 0.93
N GLY A 329 5.75 6.68 -0.41
CA GLY A 329 6.65 5.89 -1.22
C GLY A 329 8.12 6.30 -1.02
N THR A 330 8.41 7.60 -1.01
CA THR A 330 9.73 8.15 -0.72
C THR A 330 10.20 7.82 0.71
N ILE A 331 9.29 7.90 1.71
CA ILE A 331 9.59 7.51 3.10
C ILE A 331 9.97 6.03 3.19
N ARG A 332 9.24 5.14 2.51
CA ARG A 332 9.55 3.70 2.44
C ARG A 332 10.94 3.44 1.89
N THR A 333 11.30 4.17 0.84
CA THR A 333 12.58 4.01 0.14
C THR A 333 13.78 4.27 1.06
N CYS A 334 13.68 5.20 2.01
CA CYS A 334 14.77 5.51 2.95
C CYS A 334 15.24 4.31 3.79
N VAL A 335 14.38 3.33 4.04
CA VAL A 335 14.67 2.19 4.92
C VAL A 335 14.61 0.83 4.21
N ALA A 336 14.13 0.76 2.98
CA ALA A 336 14.06 -0.49 2.22
C ALA A 336 15.46 -1.06 1.93
N LEU A 337 16.37 -0.27 1.37
CA LEU A 337 17.74 -0.69 1.14
C LEU A 337 18.48 -1.07 2.43
N PRO A 338 18.41 -0.29 3.52
CA PRO A 338 18.91 -0.71 4.83
C PRO A 338 18.41 -2.08 5.28
N THR A 339 17.11 -2.35 5.13
CA THR A 339 16.53 -3.66 5.46
C THR A 339 17.19 -4.78 4.66
N VAL A 340 17.37 -4.60 3.35
CA VAL A 340 18.03 -5.59 2.47
C VAL A 340 19.49 -5.80 2.89
N LEU A 341 20.24 -4.72 3.12
CA LEU A 341 21.65 -4.79 3.52
C LEU A 341 21.84 -5.53 4.86
N ILE A 342 20.96 -5.28 5.82
CA ILE A 342 20.98 -5.96 7.12
C ILE A 342 20.75 -7.46 6.96
N ILE A 343 19.75 -7.86 6.19
CA ILE A 343 19.38 -9.26 5.99
C ILE A 343 20.46 -10.02 5.21
N LEU A 344 21.14 -9.34 4.29
CA LEU A 344 22.26 -9.91 3.54
C LEU A 344 23.60 -9.87 4.30
N ASP A 345 23.63 -9.26 5.49
CA ASP A 345 24.84 -9.05 6.29
C ASP A 345 25.95 -8.31 5.52
N ARG A 346 25.56 -7.28 4.76
CA ARG A 346 26.43 -6.48 3.88
C ARG A 346 26.45 -5.00 4.30
N TYR A 347 26.73 -4.74 5.60
CA TYR A 347 26.66 -3.38 6.13
C TYR A 347 27.64 -3.12 7.27
N ASN A 348 28.01 -1.83 7.41
CA ASN A 348 28.66 -1.31 8.61
C ASN A 348 27.59 -0.69 9.52
N LYS A 349 27.49 -1.14 10.77
CA LYS A 349 26.39 -0.74 11.71
C LYS A 349 26.26 0.77 11.89
N GLN A 350 27.39 1.46 12.13
CA GLN A 350 27.36 2.90 12.38
C GLN A 350 27.07 3.70 11.12
N ARG A 351 27.77 3.39 10.02
CA ARG A 351 27.57 4.07 8.73
C ARG A 351 26.15 3.91 8.26
N LEU A 352 25.58 2.70 8.33
CA LEU A 352 24.21 2.45 7.90
C LEU A 352 23.21 3.24 8.73
N LEU A 353 23.38 3.31 10.06
CA LEU A 353 22.49 4.08 10.93
C LEU A 353 22.49 5.56 10.55
N TYR A 354 23.67 6.19 10.45
CA TYR A 354 23.77 7.62 10.10
C TYR A 354 23.26 7.90 8.68
N ALA A 355 23.59 7.04 7.71
CA ALA A 355 23.10 7.17 6.34
C ALA A 355 21.57 7.05 6.26
N THR A 356 20.99 6.08 7.00
CA THR A 356 19.52 5.93 7.06
C THR A 356 18.87 7.15 7.73
N MET A 357 19.43 7.67 8.82
CA MET A 357 18.93 8.88 9.48
C MET A 357 18.99 10.10 8.54
N ALA A 358 20.09 10.29 7.82
CA ALA A 358 20.24 11.34 6.85
C ALA A 358 19.21 11.23 5.71
N SER A 359 19.01 10.02 5.19
CA SER A 359 18.00 9.76 4.16
C SER A 359 16.59 10.11 4.63
N VAL A 360 16.19 9.67 5.84
CA VAL A 360 14.86 9.94 6.41
C VAL A 360 14.64 11.43 6.67
N ALA A 361 15.68 12.16 7.05
CA ALA A 361 15.59 13.60 7.31
C ALA A 361 15.51 14.43 6.02
N VAL A 362 16.30 14.07 5.00
CA VAL A 362 16.48 14.92 3.80
C VAL A 362 15.48 14.58 2.69
N ALA A 363 15.31 13.31 2.37
CA ALA A 363 14.61 12.93 1.14
C ALA A 363 13.10 13.22 1.18
N PRO A 364 12.32 12.84 2.22
CA PRO A 364 10.89 13.16 2.25
C PRO A 364 10.61 14.66 2.31
N LEU A 365 11.37 15.41 3.11
CA LEU A 365 11.23 16.86 3.19
C LEU A 365 11.57 17.53 1.86
N GLY A 366 12.69 17.14 1.23
CA GLY A 366 13.07 17.65 -0.08
C GLY A 366 12.03 17.34 -1.15
N PHE A 367 11.45 16.13 -1.13
CA PHE A 367 10.38 15.73 -2.04
C PHE A 367 9.14 16.64 -1.89
N ILE A 368 8.71 16.89 -0.66
CA ILE A 368 7.54 17.74 -0.38
C ILE A 368 7.84 19.20 -0.78
N VAL A 369 8.95 19.77 -0.33
CA VAL A 369 9.29 21.19 -0.57
C VAL A 369 9.53 21.49 -2.04
N SER A 370 10.05 20.52 -2.81
CA SER A 370 10.27 20.68 -4.25
C SER A 370 9.03 20.42 -5.12
N GLY A 371 7.87 20.15 -4.52
CA GLY A 371 6.66 19.83 -5.28
C GLY A 371 6.71 18.47 -5.97
N GLY A 372 7.39 17.47 -5.38
CA GLY A 372 7.40 16.10 -5.91
C GLY A 372 8.59 15.77 -6.82
N ASN A 373 9.73 16.46 -6.68
CA ASN A 373 10.90 16.20 -7.51
C ASN A 373 11.47 14.78 -7.25
N TRP A 374 11.48 13.95 -8.27
CA TRP A 374 11.92 12.55 -8.25
C TRP A 374 13.37 12.34 -7.77
N ILE A 375 14.24 13.34 -7.88
CA ILE A 375 15.63 13.29 -7.40
C ILE A 375 15.66 12.90 -5.92
N PHE A 376 14.73 13.42 -5.10
CA PHE A 376 14.67 13.12 -3.68
C PHE A 376 14.28 11.66 -3.40
N THR A 377 13.45 11.04 -4.23
CA THR A 377 13.17 9.60 -4.13
C THR A 377 14.40 8.75 -4.49
N VAL A 378 15.17 9.18 -5.48
CA VAL A 378 16.47 8.55 -5.81
C VAL A 378 17.47 8.73 -4.68
N LEU A 379 17.57 9.93 -4.10
CA LEU A 379 18.43 10.18 -2.92
C LEU A 379 17.99 9.33 -1.72
N ALA A 380 16.70 9.11 -1.52
CA ALA A 380 16.18 8.21 -0.49
C ALA A 380 16.74 6.79 -0.61
N LEU A 381 16.96 6.31 -1.83
CA LEU A 381 17.54 5.00 -2.12
C LEU A 381 19.07 5.01 -2.00
N LEU A 382 19.74 6.06 -2.53
CA LEU A 382 21.19 6.09 -2.66
C LEU A 382 21.93 6.46 -1.36
N ILE A 383 21.41 7.38 -0.55
CA ILE A 383 22.07 7.79 0.69
C ILE A 383 22.33 6.57 1.61
N PRO A 384 21.38 5.66 1.85
CA PRO A 384 21.65 4.47 2.67
C PRO A 384 22.69 3.52 2.10
N ALA A 385 22.98 3.56 0.79
CA ALA A 385 24.03 2.75 0.17
C ALA A 385 25.42 3.07 0.71
N LEU A 386 25.62 4.26 1.30
CA LEU A 386 26.88 4.62 2.02
C LEU A 386 27.15 3.71 3.21
N GLY A 387 26.15 3.02 3.73
CA GLY A 387 26.28 2.02 4.77
C GLY A 387 26.72 0.63 4.31
N TYR A 388 26.84 0.41 2.98
CA TYR A 388 27.29 -0.86 2.41
C TYR A 388 28.71 -1.23 2.82
N ASP A 389 28.92 -2.51 3.12
CA ASP A 389 30.24 -3.08 3.41
C ASP A 389 30.45 -4.38 2.62
N ARG A 390 31.64 -4.56 2.06
CA ARG A 390 32.00 -5.72 1.21
C ARG A 390 32.45 -6.96 1.99
N ARG A 391 32.19 -7.04 3.28
CA ARG A 391 32.62 -8.20 4.07
C ARG A 391 32.27 -9.53 3.45
#